data_7f16577b288d5f866b2ae2a90320db88
#
_entry.id   7f16577b288d5f866b2ae2a90320db88
#
_cell.length_a   1.000
_cell.length_b   1.000
_cell.length_c   1.000
_cell.angle_alpha   90.00
_cell.angle_beta   90.00
_cell.angle_gamma   90.00
#
_symmetry.space_group_name_H-M   'P 1'
#
loop_
_entity.id
_entity.type
_entity.pdbx_description
1 polymer ?
#
loop_
_entity_poly.entity_id
_entity_poly.type
_entity_poly.pdbx_seq_one_letter_code
_entity_poly.pdbx_strand_id
1 'polypeptide(L)'
;MKSMVFILGTRPEAIKLAPLILLAKENQNLRVEVVLTSQHPEMCKGTLEEFGLVPTKILASFENGQGLLMLSSRILSELTKLDIEWSNSLVIVQGDTTSALMGAYAGFLLDSKVAHIEAGLRSHDHLPFPEEMNRRLISSLATFNFCATPANAQNLRIEGIDEDKIFVVGNTVIDAMLHFGVTSRELKTVKSILITLHRRENQGEVIRSATAIISNLANTYNAGYKWIFIKHPNPSVQNSYNSDFLKNQNIEFRDPIPYPNMLEELKSASLLITDSGGFQEEATFLGLPTLVLRRTTERREAIEERCCLLVPNPQEDLEKLVINLLKNNDGIYDQMSHPSNVFGMGNSAAAVLETLEGFEFGSAKW
;
A
#
# COMPACT_ATOMS: atom_id res chain seq x y z
N MET A 1 21.43 -20.77 12.42
CA MET A 1 20.82 -19.47 12.80
C MET A 1 19.51 -19.37 12.03
N LYS A 2 18.40 -19.05 12.70
CA LYS A 2 17.10 -18.86 12.04
C LYS A 2 17.19 -17.72 11.02
N SER A 3 16.59 -17.86 9.86
CA SER A 3 16.67 -16.87 8.77
C SER A 3 15.31 -16.32 8.42
N MET A 4 15.18 -14.97 8.36
CA MET A 4 14.01 -14.29 7.82
C MET A 4 14.34 -13.70 6.45
N VAL A 5 13.60 -14.10 5.42
CA VAL A 5 13.83 -13.72 4.03
C VAL A 5 12.66 -12.84 3.57
N PHE A 6 12.87 -11.56 3.54
CA PHE A 6 11.89 -10.58 3.06
C PHE A 6 12.00 -10.45 1.54
N ILE A 7 10.92 -10.76 0.83
CA ILE A 7 10.86 -10.66 -0.63
C ILE A 7 9.89 -9.55 -1.02
N LEU A 8 10.38 -8.55 -1.75
CA LEU A 8 9.63 -7.36 -2.12
C LEU A 8 10.05 -6.82 -3.50
N GLY A 9 9.13 -6.20 -4.21
CA GLY A 9 9.37 -5.71 -5.58
C GLY A 9 8.84 -4.31 -5.85
N THR A 10 8.07 -3.72 -4.90
CA THR A 10 7.43 -2.43 -5.08
C THR A 10 7.61 -1.51 -3.88
N ARG A 11 7.39 -0.21 -4.12
CA ARG A 11 7.48 0.81 -3.07
C ARG A 11 6.52 0.58 -1.90
N PRO A 12 5.22 0.24 -2.10
CA PRO A 12 4.31 -0.07 -1.00
C PRO A 12 4.77 -1.23 -0.13
N GLU A 13 5.33 -2.29 -0.74
CA GLU A 13 5.91 -3.40 0.00
C GLU A 13 7.10 -2.96 0.85
N ALA A 14 7.99 -2.11 0.29
CA ALA A 14 9.13 -1.58 1.03
C ALA A 14 8.70 -0.75 2.24
N ILE A 15 7.71 0.14 2.08
CA ILE A 15 7.16 0.95 3.17
C ILE A 15 6.60 0.06 4.29
N LYS A 16 5.77 -0.92 3.93
CA LYS A 16 5.04 -1.75 4.91
C LYS A 16 5.93 -2.82 5.57
N LEU A 17 6.97 -3.28 4.90
CA LEU A 17 7.90 -4.25 5.48
C LEU A 17 9.06 -3.60 6.25
N ALA A 18 9.41 -2.35 5.97
CA ALA A 18 10.54 -1.67 6.62
C ALA A 18 10.47 -1.69 8.15
N PRO A 19 9.35 -1.39 8.83
CA PRO A 19 9.28 -1.46 10.29
C PRO A 19 9.58 -2.86 10.84
N LEU A 20 9.06 -3.90 10.19
CA LEU A 20 9.33 -5.29 10.59
C LEU A 20 10.78 -5.70 10.33
N ILE A 21 11.37 -5.25 9.20
CA ILE A 21 12.79 -5.49 8.88
C ILE A 21 13.69 -4.84 9.93
N LEU A 22 13.38 -3.60 10.35
CA LEU A 22 14.14 -2.88 11.38
C LEU A 22 14.16 -3.67 12.69
N LEU A 23 12.98 -4.06 13.20
CA LEU A 23 12.86 -4.84 14.43
C LEU A 23 13.53 -6.21 14.32
N ALA A 24 13.38 -6.90 13.19
CA ALA A 24 14.03 -8.19 12.98
C ALA A 24 15.56 -8.08 12.98
N LYS A 25 16.12 -6.98 12.48
CA LYS A 25 17.59 -6.74 12.49
C LYS A 25 18.15 -6.44 13.88
N GLU A 26 17.35 -5.99 14.82
CA GLU A 26 17.78 -5.80 16.22
C GLU A 26 17.98 -7.12 16.94
N ASN A 27 17.35 -8.21 16.49
CA ASN A 27 17.48 -9.52 17.08
C ASN A 27 18.73 -10.25 16.55
N GLN A 28 19.80 -10.31 17.37
CA GLN A 28 21.07 -10.92 17.02
C GLN A 28 21.00 -12.44 16.71
N ASN A 29 19.91 -13.11 17.07
CA ASN A 29 19.70 -14.54 16.80
C ASN A 29 19.06 -14.78 15.42
N LEU A 30 18.67 -13.73 14.70
CA LEU A 30 18.07 -13.80 13.38
C LEU A 30 19.06 -13.35 12.29
N ARG A 31 19.12 -14.11 11.22
CA ARG A 31 19.71 -13.65 9.96
C ARG A 31 18.62 -13.04 9.12
N VAL A 32 18.75 -11.76 8.77
CA VAL A 32 17.76 -11.03 7.98
C VAL A 32 18.26 -10.82 6.57
N GLU A 33 17.57 -11.38 5.61
CA GLU A 33 17.82 -11.20 4.18
C GLU A 33 16.70 -10.34 3.57
N VAL A 34 17.08 -9.29 2.85
CA VAL A 34 16.15 -8.40 2.15
C VAL A 34 16.40 -8.53 0.65
N VAL A 35 15.48 -9.20 -0.04
CA VAL A 35 15.60 -9.57 -1.45
C VAL A 35 14.67 -8.72 -2.30
N LEU A 36 15.23 -7.88 -3.17
CA LEU A 36 14.48 -7.12 -4.16
C LEU A 36 14.31 -7.93 -5.45
N THR A 37 13.07 -8.09 -5.90
CA THR A 37 12.75 -8.81 -7.14
C THR A 37 12.93 -7.95 -8.39
N SER A 38 13.35 -6.69 -8.24
CA SER A 38 13.65 -5.73 -9.31
C SER A 38 12.46 -5.35 -10.22
N GLN A 39 11.22 -5.47 -9.75
CA GLN A 39 10.08 -4.94 -10.52
C GLN A 39 10.17 -3.41 -10.70
N HIS A 40 10.62 -2.69 -9.67
CA HIS A 40 10.98 -1.27 -9.67
C HIS A 40 12.17 -1.05 -8.73
N PRO A 41 13.40 -1.48 -9.11
CA PRO A 41 14.53 -1.63 -8.19
C PRO A 41 14.96 -0.31 -7.55
N GLU A 42 15.11 0.73 -8.35
CA GLU A 42 15.59 2.04 -7.85
C GLU A 42 14.59 2.69 -6.88
N MET A 43 13.30 2.61 -7.19
CA MET A 43 12.24 3.17 -6.33
C MET A 43 12.12 2.39 -5.01
N CYS A 44 12.18 1.06 -5.09
CA CYS A 44 12.10 0.20 -3.92
C CYS A 44 13.33 0.34 -3.04
N LYS A 45 14.53 0.38 -3.64
CA LYS A 45 15.80 0.61 -2.96
C LYS A 45 15.82 1.98 -2.28
N GLY A 46 15.47 3.04 -3.00
CA GLY A 46 15.40 4.40 -2.44
C GLY A 46 14.45 4.49 -1.24
N THR A 47 13.32 3.80 -1.32
CA THR A 47 12.39 3.74 -0.17
C THR A 47 12.98 3.00 1.03
N LEU A 48 13.69 1.90 0.84
CA LEU A 48 14.40 1.22 1.95
C LEU A 48 15.48 2.12 2.56
N GLU A 49 16.21 2.86 1.72
CA GLU A 49 17.23 3.82 2.17
C GLU A 49 16.64 4.96 3.02
N GLU A 50 15.39 5.39 2.75
CA GLU A 50 14.66 6.34 3.59
C GLU A 50 14.48 5.83 5.04
N PHE A 51 14.38 4.51 5.24
CA PHE A 51 14.36 3.85 6.56
C PHE A 51 15.75 3.44 7.08
N GLY A 52 16.84 3.84 6.41
CA GLY A 52 18.19 3.40 6.78
C GLY A 52 18.48 1.92 6.47
N LEU A 53 17.68 1.31 5.59
CA LEU A 53 17.81 -0.08 5.19
C LEU A 53 18.49 -0.23 3.84
N VAL A 54 19.28 -1.30 3.69
CA VAL A 54 19.93 -1.66 2.43
C VAL A 54 19.51 -3.10 2.08
N PRO A 55 19.09 -3.38 0.83
CA PRO A 55 18.79 -4.74 0.40
C PRO A 55 20.05 -5.60 0.42
N THR A 56 19.92 -6.87 0.83
CA THR A 56 21.04 -7.83 0.81
C THR A 56 21.25 -8.44 -0.57
N LYS A 57 20.18 -8.53 -1.36
CA LYS A 57 20.19 -9.06 -2.73
C LYS A 57 19.23 -8.26 -3.62
N ILE A 58 19.64 -8.07 -4.87
CA ILE A 58 18.78 -7.51 -5.93
C ILE A 58 18.79 -8.53 -7.09
N LEU A 59 17.63 -9.05 -7.44
CA LEU A 59 17.50 -10.05 -8.50
C LEU A 59 17.49 -9.41 -9.88
N ALA A 60 18.07 -10.05 -10.87
CA ALA A 60 18.03 -9.61 -12.27
C ALA A 60 16.77 -10.11 -13.00
N SER A 61 15.58 -9.94 -12.39
CA SER A 61 14.35 -10.52 -12.88
C SER A 61 13.51 -9.58 -13.77
N PHE A 62 13.80 -8.29 -13.78
CA PHE A 62 13.00 -7.31 -14.52
C PHE A 62 13.64 -6.92 -15.86
N GLU A 63 12.81 -6.87 -16.91
CA GLU A 63 13.11 -6.26 -18.20
C GLU A 63 11.94 -5.39 -18.65
N ASN A 64 12.22 -4.25 -19.27
CA ASN A 64 11.19 -3.35 -19.74
C ASN A 64 10.30 -4.03 -20.80
N GLY A 65 8.98 -3.90 -20.63
CA GLY A 65 8.00 -4.46 -21.56
C GLY A 65 7.71 -5.96 -21.43
N GLN A 66 8.31 -6.65 -20.45
CA GLN A 66 7.98 -8.05 -20.18
C GLN A 66 6.58 -8.21 -19.59
N GLY A 67 5.88 -9.27 -19.98
CA GLY A 67 4.60 -9.65 -19.38
C GLY A 67 4.76 -10.31 -18.02
N LEU A 68 3.65 -10.39 -17.26
CA LEU A 68 3.62 -10.98 -15.90
C LEU A 68 4.16 -12.41 -15.86
N LEU A 69 3.89 -13.24 -16.87
CA LEU A 69 4.37 -14.62 -16.95
C LEU A 69 5.91 -14.69 -16.97
N MET A 70 6.55 -13.83 -17.78
CA MET A 70 8.01 -13.78 -17.85
C MET A 70 8.62 -13.25 -16.56
N LEU A 71 8.01 -12.22 -15.96
CA LEU A 71 8.42 -11.71 -14.64
C LEU A 71 8.37 -12.82 -13.61
N SER A 72 7.25 -13.54 -13.50
CA SER A 72 7.06 -14.66 -12.57
C SER A 72 8.13 -15.74 -12.72
N SER A 73 8.36 -16.20 -13.96
CA SER A 73 9.36 -17.21 -14.28
C SER A 73 10.77 -16.77 -13.87
N ARG A 74 11.15 -15.52 -14.12
CA ARG A 74 12.46 -14.99 -13.79
C ARG A 74 12.65 -14.85 -12.27
N ILE A 75 11.64 -14.33 -11.55
CA ILE A 75 11.70 -14.23 -10.08
C ILE A 75 11.97 -15.61 -9.50
N LEU A 76 11.20 -16.63 -9.88
CA LEU A 76 11.39 -17.99 -9.40
C LEU A 76 12.79 -18.52 -9.72
N SER A 77 13.25 -18.35 -10.98
CA SER A 77 14.59 -18.79 -11.38
C SER A 77 15.70 -18.10 -10.60
N GLU A 78 15.59 -16.79 -10.36
CA GLU A 78 16.62 -16.06 -9.61
C GLU A 78 16.63 -16.42 -8.12
N LEU A 79 15.45 -16.65 -7.51
CA LEU A 79 15.37 -17.07 -6.11
C LEU A 79 16.08 -18.40 -5.85
N THR A 80 16.04 -19.36 -6.79
CA THR A 80 16.75 -20.66 -6.65
C THR A 80 18.27 -20.54 -6.67
N LYS A 81 18.81 -19.42 -7.14
CA LYS A 81 20.27 -19.17 -7.20
C LYS A 81 20.83 -18.55 -5.92
N LEU A 82 19.95 -18.13 -5.00
CA LEU A 82 20.38 -17.52 -3.75
C LEU A 82 20.96 -18.57 -2.80
N ASP A 83 22.07 -18.22 -2.17
CA ASP A 83 22.69 -19.02 -1.11
C ASP A 83 21.92 -18.81 0.21
N ILE A 84 20.74 -19.42 0.29
CA ILE A 84 19.81 -19.38 1.43
C ILE A 84 19.47 -20.82 1.82
N GLU A 85 19.57 -21.13 3.11
CA GLU A 85 19.08 -22.39 3.66
C GLU A 85 17.55 -22.31 3.83
N TRP A 86 16.83 -22.55 2.72
CA TRP A 86 15.38 -22.33 2.65
C TRP A 86 14.59 -23.13 3.68
N SER A 87 14.93 -24.41 3.88
CA SER A 87 14.25 -25.30 4.84
C SER A 87 14.39 -24.86 6.31
N ASN A 88 15.30 -23.94 6.63
CA ASN A 88 15.48 -23.33 7.94
C ASN A 88 15.15 -21.82 7.94
N SER A 89 14.39 -21.40 6.95
CA SER A 89 14.03 -19.99 6.74
C SER A 89 12.52 -19.76 6.87
N LEU A 90 12.16 -18.51 7.19
CA LEU A 90 10.82 -17.97 7.07
C LEU A 90 10.80 -16.94 5.95
N VAL A 91 10.03 -17.20 4.91
CA VAL A 91 9.80 -16.25 3.83
C VAL A 91 8.70 -15.27 4.24
N ILE A 92 8.96 -13.97 4.12
CA ILE A 92 8.01 -12.92 4.47
C ILE A 92 7.68 -12.13 3.21
N VAL A 93 6.40 -12.08 2.88
CA VAL A 93 5.85 -11.32 1.76
C VAL A 93 4.74 -10.38 2.23
N GLN A 94 4.51 -9.31 1.49
CA GLN A 94 3.49 -8.32 1.83
C GLN A 94 2.54 -8.10 0.65
N GLY A 95 1.25 -8.04 0.94
CA GLY A 95 0.22 -7.65 -0.03
C GLY A 95 0.00 -8.69 -1.12
N ASP A 96 -0.04 -8.23 -2.36
CA ASP A 96 -0.66 -8.98 -3.46
C ASP A 96 0.04 -8.84 -4.81
N THR A 97 1.26 -8.34 -4.82
CA THR A 97 2.04 -8.18 -6.05
C THR A 97 2.46 -9.54 -6.64
N THR A 98 2.85 -9.55 -7.90
CA THR A 98 3.48 -10.72 -8.51
C THR A 98 4.76 -11.13 -7.76
N SER A 99 5.50 -10.16 -7.22
CA SER A 99 6.68 -10.40 -6.39
C SER A 99 6.34 -11.15 -5.11
N ALA A 100 5.29 -10.69 -4.41
CA ALA A 100 4.79 -11.34 -3.19
C ALA A 100 4.33 -12.79 -3.47
N LEU A 101 3.54 -12.99 -4.55
CA LEU A 101 3.09 -14.33 -4.92
C LEU A 101 4.25 -15.26 -5.27
N MET A 102 5.20 -14.79 -6.09
CA MET A 102 6.35 -15.63 -6.48
C MET A 102 7.27 -15.90 -5.29
N GLY A 103 7.43 -14.95 -4.37
CA GLY A 103 8.14 -15.16 -3.11
C GLY A 103 7.49 -16.22 -2.23
N ALA A 104 6.17 -16.14 -2.04
CA ALA A 104 5.41 -17.13 -1.28
C ALA A 104 5.46 -18.52 -1.92
N TYR A 105 5.32 -18.58 -3.25
CA TYR A 105 5.37 -19.84 -4.00
C TYR A 105 6.76 -20.47 -3.98
N ALA A 106 7.82 -19.68 -4.09
CA ALA A 106 9.19 -20.18 -3.94
C ALA A 106 9.43 -20.72 -2.53
N GLY A 107 8.98 -19.98 -1.49
CA GLY A 107 9.06 -20.44 -0.11
C GLY A 107 8.39 -21.80 0.07
N PHE A 108 7.17 -21.96 -0.43
CA PHE A 108 6.43 -23.22 -0.42
C PHE A 108 7.20 -24.36 -1.10
N LEU A 109 7.70 -24.14 -2.33
CA LEU A 109 8.42 -25.18 -3.10
C LEU A 109 9.79 -25.55 -2.49
N LEU A 110 10.40 -24.65 -1.73
CA LEU A 110 11.71 -24.82 -1.12
C LEU A 110 11.63 -25.22 0.37
N ASP A 111 10.45 -25.68 0.80
CA ASP A 111 10.17 -26.17 2.16
C ASP A 111 10.43 -25.11 3.26
N SER A 112 10.22 -23.83 2.93
CA SER A 112 10.20 -22.72 3.89
C SER A 112 8.79 -22.44 4.38
N LYS A 113 8.65 -22.05 5.64
CA LYS A 113 7.40 -21.43 6.11
C LYS A 113 7.21 -20.07 5.45
N VAL A 114 5.95 -19.67 5.25
CA VAL A 114 5.60 -18.40 4.61
C VAL A 114 4.74 -17.55 5.55
N ALA A 115 5.13 -16.30 5.75
CA ALA A 115 4.36 -15.28 6.46
C ALA A 115 3.82 -14.25 5.45
N HIS A 116 2.52 -14.06 5.43
CA HIS A 116 1.83 -13.11 4.57
C HIS A 116 1.38 -11.90 5.39
N ILE A 117 2.03 -10.77 5.19
CA ILE A 117 1.67 -9.48 5.80
C ILE A 117 0.58 -8.81 4.97
N GLU A 118 -0.44 -8.27 5.61
CA GLU A 118 -1.64 -7.69 4.97
C GLU A 118 -2.52 -8.77 4.30
N ALA A 119 -2.66 -9.91 4.96
CA ALA A 119 -3.49 -11.01 4.50
C ALA A 119 -5.00 -10.70 4.65
N GLY A 120 -5.81 -11.37 3.83
CA GLY A 120 -7.27 -11.35 3.97
C GLY A 120 -8.00 -10.14 3.38
N LEU A 121 -7.31 -9.19 2.75
CA LEU A 121 -7.98 -8.17 1.94
C LEU A 121 -8.71 -8.83 0.77
N ARG A 122 -9.98 -8.43 0.53
CA ARG A 122 -10.79 -8.93 -0.59
C ARG A 122 -11.62 -7.82 -1.21
N SER A 123 -11.58 -7.73 -2.53
CA SER A 123 -12.50 -6.88 -3.30
C SER A 123 -13.81 -7.60 -3.58
N HIS A 124 -13.83 -8.93 -3.53
CA HIS A 124 -14.93 -9.81 -3.97
C HIS A 124 -15.30 -9.61 -5.45
N ASP A 125 -14.34 -9.11 -6.24
CA ASP A 125 -14.44 -8.90 -7.68
C ASP A 125 -13.20 -9.53 -8.36
N HIS A 126 -13.19 -9.57 -9.69
CA HIS A 126 -11.99 -9.94 -10.46
C HIS A 126 -10.94 -8.82 -10.50
N LEU A 127 -11.30 -7.62 -10.09
CA LEU A 127 -10.44 -6.46 -10.00
C LEU A 127 -10.03 -6.16 -8.55
N PRO A 128 -8.84 -5.61 -8.33
CA PRO A 128 -7.77 -5.36 -9.32
C PRO A 128 -7.13 -6.65 -9.84
N PHE A 129 -6.77 -6.67 -11.12
CA PHE A 129 -6.06 -7.79 -11.73
C PHE A 129 -4.58 -7.46 -11.90
N PRO A 130 -3.64 -8.36 -11.50
CA PRO A 130 -3.85 -9.73 -11.00
C PRO A 130 -3.97 -9.82 -9.46
N GLU A 131 -4.01 -8.69 -8.74
CA GLU A 131 -3.81 -8.57 -7.31
C GLU A 131 -4.85 -9.38 -6.50
N GLU A 132 -6.13 -9.36 -6.88
CA GLU A 132 -7.16 -10.11 -6.14
C GLU A 132 -6.90 -11.63 -6.14
N MET A 133 -6.46 -12.17 -7.26
CA MET A 133 -6.11 -13.59 -7.35
C MET A 133 -4.80 -13.89 -6.62
N ASN A 134 -3.80 -13.01 -6.75
CA ASN A 134 -2.52 -13.17 -6.06
C ASN A 134 -2.72 -13.30 -4.55
N ARG A 135 -3.52 -12.40 -3.92
CA ARG A 135 -3.71 -12.42 -2.45
C ARG A 135 -4.42 -13.67 -1.96
N ARG A 136 -5.33 -14.24 -2.75
CA ARG A 136 -5.99 -15.52 -2.44
C ARG A 136 -5.00 -16.68 -2.48
N LEU A 137 -4.19 -16.74 -3.53
CA LEU A 137 -3.17 -17.79 -3.68
C LEU A 137 -2.11 -17.69 -2.56
N ILE A 138 -1.63 -16.48 -2.23
CA ILE A 138 -0.67 -16.28 -1.15
C ILE A 138 -1.27 -16.75 0.18
N SER A 139 -2.51 -16.40 0.50
CA SER A 139 -3.16 -16.80 1.74
C SER A 139 -3.25 -18.32 1.90
N SER A 140 -3.44 -19.05 0.78
CA SER A 140 -3.46 -20.53 0.78
C SER A 140 -2.08 -21.16 0.95
N LEU A 141 -1.02 -20.48 0.51
CA LEU A 141 0.39 -20.93 0.65
C LEU A 141 0.98 -20.56 2.01
N ALA A 142 0.41 -19.56 2.69
CA ALA A 142 0.99 -19.01 3.91
C ALA A 142 0.76 -19.91 5.13
N THR A 143 1.81 -20.08 5.91
CA THR A 143 1.75 -20.69 7.26
C THR A 143 1.18 -19.68 8.26
N PHE A 144 1.48 -18.37 8.08
CA PHE A 144 1.03 -17.30 8.94
C PHE A 144 0.36 -16.21 8.09
N ASN A 145 -0.90 -15.93 8.36
CA ASN A 145 -1.67 -14.86 7.70
C ASN A 145 -1.88 -13.71 8.68
N PHE A 146 -1.14 -12.62 8.54
CA PHE A 146 -1.25 -11.43 9.36
C PHE A 146 -2.22 -10.45 8.76
N CYS A 147 -3.38 -10.32 9.37
CA CYS A 147 -4.49 -9.49 8.91
C CYS A 147 -4.43 -8.09 9.54
N ALA A 148 -4.77 -7.08 8.75
CA ALA A 148 -4.86 -5.72 9.25
C ALA A 148 -6.09 -5.51 10.16
N THR A 149 -7.21 -6.18 9.86
CA THR A 149 -8.47 -5.99 10.57
C THR A 149 -9.18 -7.32 10.86
N PRO A 150 -10.14 -7.35 11.80
CA PRO A 150 -11.00 -8.51 12.00
C PRO A 150 -11.82 -8.91 10.76
N ALA A 151 -12.21 -7.95 9.90
CA ALA A 151 -12.92 -8.22 8.67
C ALA A 151 -12.03 -8.98 7.67
N ASN A 152 -10.74 -8.63 7.59
CA ASN A 152 -9.77 -9.37 6.78
C ASN A 152 -9.60 -10.81 7.27
N ALA A 153 -9.51 -11.02 8.58
CA ALA A 153 -9.45 -12.36 9.18
C ALA A 153 -10.72 -13.18 8.86
N GLN A 154 -11.90 -12.53 8.89
CA GLN A 154 -13.16 -13.18 8.57
C GLN A 154 -13.22 -13.68 7.11
N ASN A 155 -12.64 -12.91 6.16
CA ASN A 155 -12.52 -13.35 4.77
C ASN A 155 -11.73 -14.67 4.66
N LEU A 156 -10.64 -14.81 5.41
CA LEU A 156 -9.82 -16.04 5.42
C LEU A 156 -10.57 -17.22 6.02
N ARG A 157 -11.33 -17.01 7.11
CA ARG A 157 -12.18 -18.06 7.72
C ARG A 157 -13.24 -18.56 6.74
N ILE A 158 -13.88 -17.66 6.01
CA ILE A 158 -14.89 -18.01 4.97
C ILE A 158 -14.23 -18.82 3.85
N GLU A 159 -12.96 -18.56 3.53
CA GLU A 159 -12.20 -19.30 2.52
C GLU A 159 -11.60 -20.63 3.04
N GLY A 160 -11.82 -20.95 4.32
CA GLY A 160 -11.42 -22.23 4.91
C GLY A 160 -9.97 -22.28 5.39
N ILE A 161 -9.34 -21.11 5.61
CA ILE A 161 -8.03 -21.06 6.26
C ILE A 161 -8.18 -21.38 7.75
N ASP A 162 -7.31 -22.26 8.28
CA ASP A 162 -7.33 -22.70 9.66
C ASP A 162 -7.11 -21.52 10.63
N GLU A 163 -7.80 -21.51 11.76
CA GLU A 163 -7.77 -20.43 12.74
C GLU A 163 -6.38 -20.20 13.35
N ASP A 164 -5.61 -21.24 13.53
CA ASP A 164 -4.23 -21.19 14.04
C ASP A 164 -3.22 -20.54 13.07
N LYS A 165 -3.64 -20.30 11.82
CA LYS A 165 -2.86 -19.59 10.79
C LYS A 165 -3.28 -18.14 10.61
N ILE A 166 -4.27 -17.62 11.37
CA ILE A 166 -4.86 -16.28 11.19
C ILE A 166 -4.55 -15.41 12.42
N PHE A 167 -3.91 -14.26 12.18
CA PHE A 167 -3.49 -13.33 13.24
C PHE A 167 -3.93 -11.91 12.88
N VAL A 168 -4.69 -11.26 13.76
CA VAL A 168 -5.08 -9.86 13.57
C VAL A 168 -4.07 -8.97 14.32
N VAL A 169 -3.29 -8.20 13.58
CA VAL A 169 -2.14 -7.44 14.13
C VAL A 169 -2.19 -5.94 13.77
N GLY A 170 -3.10 -5.51 12.89
CA GLY A 170 -3.08 -4.18 12.30
C GLY A 170 -2.25 -4.13 11.02
N ASN A 171 -2.13 -2.94 10.42
CA ASN A 171 -1.35 -2.71 9.21
C ASN A 171 -0.03 -2.01 9.55
N THR A 172 1.08 -2.58 9.12
CA THR A 172 2.44 -2.06 9.34
C THR A 172 2.71 -0.71 8.66
N VAL A 173 1.79 -0.21 7.82
CA VAL A 173 1.88 1.17 7.30
C VAL A 173 1.77 2.20 8.42
N ILE A 174 0.99 1.91 9.47
CA ILE A 174 0.88 2.81 10.63
C ILE A 174 2.22 2.84 11.39
N ASP A 175 2.89 1.69 11.53
CA ASP A 175 4.24 1.63 12.11
C ASP A 175 5.23 2.47 11.28
N ALA A 176 5.12 2.42 9.95
CA ALA A 176 5.94 3.23 9.05
C ALA A 176 5.69 4.74 9.23
N MET A 177 4.43 5.17 9.41
CA MET A 177 4.09 6.57 9.68
C MET A 177 4.71 7.04 11.02
N LEU A 178 4.57 6.22 12.08
CA LEU A 178 5.12 6.54 13.39
C LEU A 178 6.64 6.57 13.40
N HIS A 179 7.30 5.74 12.60
CA HIS A 179 8.77 5.78 12.41
C HIS A 179 9.25 7.16 11.95
N PHE A 180 8.48 7.84 11.10
CA PHE A 180 8.78 9.21 10.65
C PHE A 180 8.14 10.30 11.53
N GLY A 181 7.63 9.95 12.71
CA GLY A 181 7.07 10.91 13.67
C GLY A 181 5.69 11.46 13.31
N VAL A 182 4.98 10.85 12.38
CA VAL A 182 3.64 11.27 11.97
C VAL A 182 2.58 10.54 12.81
N THR A 183 2.08 11.22 13.84
CA THR A 183 1.12 10.67 14.80
C THR A 183 -0.27 11.28 14.69
N SER A 184 -0.39 12.45 14.07
CA SER A 184 -1.64 13.19 13.95
C SER A 184 -1.57 14.19 12.80
N ARG A 185 -2.71 14.68 12.40
CA ARG A 185 -2.83 15.74 11.39
C ARG A 185 -2.51 17.11 11.97
N GLU A 186 -1.83 17.94 11.20
CA GLU A 186 -1.49 19.32 11.51
C GLU A 186 -2.05 20.25 10.43
N LEU A 187 -3.22 20.82 10.67
CA LEU A 187 -3.84 21.74 9.72
C LEU A 187 -3.09 23.06 9.68
N LYS A 188 -2.67 23.45 8.46
CA LYS A 188 -2.06 24.75 8.19
C LYS A 188 -3.12 25.84 7.99
N THR A 189 -2.73 27.11 8.16
CA THR A 189 -3.59 28.27 7.89
C THR A 189 -4.08 28.27 6.44
N VAL A 190 -3.21 27.94 5.49
CA VAL A 190 -3.60 27.74 4.09
C VAL A 190 -3.95 26.26 3.92
N LYS A 191 -5.22 25.99 3.67
CA LYS A 191 -5.73 24.64 3.43
C LYS A 191 -5.18 24.09 2.11
N SER A 192 -4.77 22.83 2.10
CA SER A 192 -4.29 22.15 0.88
C SER A 192 -5.17 20.98 0.50
N ILE A 193 -5.32 20.79 -0.81
CA ILE A 193 -5.99 19.62 -1.40
C ILE A 193 -4.91 18.84 -2.12
N LEU A 194 -4.64 17.64 -1.62
CA LEU A 194 -3.64 16.72 -2.17
C LEU A 194 -4.32 15.78 -3.17
N ILE A 195 -3.70 15.59 -4.34
CA ILE A 195 -4.27 14.79 -5.41
C ILE A 195 -3.24 13.79 -5.93
N THR A 196 -3.64 12.52 -6.02
CA THR A 196 -2.83 11.45 -6.64
C THR A 196 -3.73 10.51 -7.44
N LEU A 197 -3.51 10.39 -8.76
CA LEU A 197 -4.30 9.53 -9.64
C LEU A 197 -3.36 8.70 -10.53
N HIS A 198 -3.44 7.36 -10.43
CA HIS A 198 -2.50 6.49 -11.11
C HIS A 198 -3.00 5.07 -11.41
N ARG A 199 -4.19 4.69 -10.96
CA ARG A 199 -4.69 3.31 -11.16
C ARG A 199 -4.90 2.97 -12.62
N ARG A 200 -4.49 1.74 -12.99
CA ARG A 200 -4.60 1.24 -14.37
C ARG A 200 -6.05 1.20 -14.85
N GLU A 201 -6.97 0.77 -14.01
CA GLU A 201 -8.39 0.70 -14.29
C GLU A 201 -9.04 2.07 -14.55
N ASN A 202 -8.44 3.15 -14.06
CA ASN A 202 -8.92 4.51 -14.26
C ASN A 202 -8.28 5.22 -15.45
N GLN A 203 -7.25 4.63 -16.09
CA GLN A 203 -6.57 5.25 -17.22
C GLN A 203 -7.53 5.51 -18.38
N GLY A 204 -7.28 6.60 -19.12
CA GLY A 204 -8.13 7.03 -20.22
C GLY A 204 -9.21 8.02 -19.76
N GLU A 205 -10.47 7.71 -20.01
CA GLU A 205 -11.58 8.65 -19.84
C GLU A 205 -11.84 9.04 -18.37
N VAL A 206 -11.71 8.10 -17.45
CA VAL A 206 -11.97 8.37 -16.02
C VAL A 206 -10.96 9.38 -15.46
N ILE A 207 -9.66 9.19 -15.68
CA ILE A 207 -8.64 10.15 -15.23
C ILE A 207 -8.77 11.47 -15.98
N ARG A 208 -9.07 11.45 -17.29
CA ARG A 208 -9.22 12.65 -18.10
C ARG A 208 -10.38 13.53 -17.61
N SER A 209 -11.53 12.94 -17.34
CA SER A 209 -12.70 13.67 -16.83
C SER A 209 -12.48 14.16 -15.40
N ALA A 210 -11.91 13.33 -14.52
CA ALA A 210 -11.59 13.73 -13.15
C ALA A 210 -10.62 14.93 -13.13
N THR A 211 -9.56 14.89 -13.93
CA THR A 211 -8.58 15.99 -14.00
C THR A 211 -9.16 17.27 -14.61
N ALA A 212 -10.10 17.18 -15.57
CA ALA A 212 -10.82 18.34 -16.09
C ALA A 212 -11.69 19.02 -15.00
N ILE A 213 -12.42 18.21 -14.22
CA ILE A 213 -13.24 18.71 -13.10
C ILE A 213 -12.36 19.35 -12.02
N ILE A 214 -11.26 18.71 -11.64
CA ILE A 214 -10.30 19.23 -10.66
C ILE A 214 -9.72 20.57 -11.15
N SER A 215 -9.42 20.71 -12.46
CA SER A 215 -8.94 21.96 -13.05
C SER A 215 -9.94 23.10 -12.86
N ASN A 216 -11.21 22.84 -13.12
CA ASN A 216 -12.28 23.84 -12.96
C ASN A 216 -12.47 24.23 -11.49
N LEU A 217 -12.44 23.25 -10.58
CA LEU A 217 -12.52 23.49 -9.15
C LEU A 217 -11.33 24.32 -8.64
N ALA A 218 -10.11 24.03 -9.10
CA ALA A 218 -8.92 24.78 -8.73
C ALA A 218 -9.01 26.23 -9.20
N ASN A 219 -9.58 26.49 -10.38
CA ASN A 219 -9.81 27.86 -10.86
C ASN A 219 -10.85 28.61 -10.02
N THR A 220 -11.87 27.92 -9.56
CA THR A 220 -12.96 28.50 -8.77
C THR A 220 -12.59 28.76 -7.31
N TYR A 221 -11.81 27.87 -6.71
CA TYR A 221 -11.50 27.85 -5.27
C TYR A 221 -10.01 28.11 -4.95
N ASN A 222 -9.26 28.77 -5.83
CA ASN A 222 -7.83 29.07 -5.64
C ASN A 222 -7.54 30.02 -4.46
N ALA A 223 -8.45 30.94 -4.15
CA ALA A 223 -8.25 31.96 -3.12
C ALA A 223 -8.18 31.39 -1.68
N GLY A 224 -8.74 30.20 -1.43
CA GLY A 224 -8.80 29.58 -0.11
C GLY A 224 -8.03 28.28 0.02
N TYR A 225 -7.56 27.71 -1.09
CA TYR A 225 -6.98 26.38 -1.12
C TYR A 225 -5.77 26.30 -2.05
N LYS A 226 -4.74 25.61 -1.58
CA LYS A 226 -3.60 25.21 -2.39
C LYS A 226 -3.88 23.84 -2.99
N TRP A 227 -3.90 23.72 -4.31
CA TRP A 227 -4.11 22.46 -5.02
C TRP A 227 -2.76 21.86 -5.38
N ILE A 228 -2.47 20.64 -4.90
CA ILE A 228 -1.19 19.96 -5.08
C ILE A 228 -1.43 18.64 -5.77
N PHE A 229 -0.86 18.46 -6.94
CA PHE A 229 -0.96 17.24 -7.72
C PHE A 229 0.40 16.53 -7.79
N ILE A 230 0.48 15.34 -7.22
CA ILE A 230 1.67 14.49 -7.32
C ILE A 230 1.54 13.61 -8.56
N LYS A 231 2.40 13.85 -9.54
CA LYS A 231 2.42 13.10 -10.81
C LYS A 231 2.88 11.67 -10.60
N HIS A 232 2.35 10.75 -11.39
CA HIS A 232 2.87 9.39 -11.43
C HIS A 232 4.03 9.30 -12.44
N PRO A 233 5.12 8.52 -12.16
CA PRO A 233 6.28 8.46 -13.04
C PRO A 233 6.00 7.74 -14.37
N ASN A 234 4.97 6.88 -14.43
CA ASN A 234 4.64 6.11 -15.63
C ASN A 234 4.03 7.01 -16.72
N PRO A 235 4.65 7.09 -17.93
CA PRO A 235 4.14 7.89 -19.03
C PRO A 235 2.71 7.50 -19.47
N SER A 236 2.34 6.23 -19.37
CA SER A 236 0.98 5.77 -19.70
C SER A 236 -0.09 6.43 -18.82
N VAL A 237 0.21 6.65 -17.55
CA VAL A 237 -0.67 7.37 -16.62
C VAL A 237 -0.70 8.85 -16.98
N GLN A 238 0.48 9.46 -17.23
CA GLN A 238 0.58 10.88 -17.57
C GLN A 238 -0.18 11.25 -18.87
N ASN A 239 -0.18 10.36 -19.84
CA ASN A 239 -0.93 10.52 -21.09
C ASN A 239 -2.46 10.47 -20.89
N SER A 240 -2.93 10.01 -19.74
CA SER A 240 -4.35 10.00 -19.40
C SER A 240 -4.84 11.30 -18.79
N TYR A 241 -3.94 12.22 -18.37
CA TYR A 241 -4.33 13.51 -17.82
C TYR A 241 -4.91 14.44 -18.90
N ASN A 242 -5.85 15.28 -18.53
CA ASN A 242 -6.36 16.32 -19.42
C ASN A 242 -5.25 17.34 -19.74
N SER A 243 -5.14 17.74 -21.02
CA SER A 243 -4.07 18.64 -21.47
C SER A 243 -4.13 20.04 -20.86
N ASP A 244 -5.34 20.56 -20.61
CA ASP A 244 -5.52 21.88 -20.02
C ASP A 244 -5.31 21.86 -18.50
N PHE A 245 -5.60 20.70 -17.86
CA PHE A 245 -5.23 20.44 -16.47
C PHE A 245 -3.72 20.62 -16.23
N LEU A 246 -2.89 20.06 -17.10
CA LEU A 246 -1.43 20.15 -16.97
C LEU A 246 -0.87 21.57 -17.15
N LYS A 247 -1.67 22.51 -17.70
CA LYS A 247 -1.32 23.92 -17.89
C LYS A 247 -1.91 24.83 -16.82
N ASN A 248 -2.72 24.30 -15.92
CA ASN A 248 -3.43 25.09 -14.92
C ASN A 248 -2.47 25.68 -13.89
N GLN A 249 -2.36 27.01 -13.85
CA GLN A 249 -1.46 27.74 -12.94
C GLN A 249 -1.93 27.75 -11.47
N ASN A 250 -3.20 27.39 -11.21
CA ASN A 250 -3.75 27.26 -9.86
C ASN A 250 -3.47 25.90 -9.22
N ILE A 251 -2.76 25.00 -9.94
CA ILE A 251 -2.36 23.67 -9.46
C ILE A 251 -0.84 23.59 -9.41
N GLU A 252 -0.31 23.26 -8.26
CA GLU A 252 1.11 22.94 -8.11
C GLU A 252 1.35 21.49 -8.49
N PHE A 253 2.04 21.28 -9.61
CA PHE A 253 2.45 19.95 -10.06
C PHE A 253 3.80 19.58 -9.47
N ARG A 254 3.87 18.41 -8.85
CA ARG A 254 5.11 17.86 -8.33
C ARG A 254 5.41 16.50 -8.93
N ASP A 255 6.69 16.22 -9.10
CA ASP A 255 7.18 14.88 -9.41
C ASP A 255 7.00 13.96 -8.19
N PRO A 256 7.11 12.63 -8.34
CA PRO A 256 7.07 11.71 -7.21
C PRO A 256 8.05 12.12 -6.13
N ILE A 257 7.57 12.18 -4.89
CA ILE A 257 8.34 12.61 -3.72
C ILE A 257 8.68 11.42 -2.82
N PRO A 258 9.76 11.48 -2.02
CA PRO A 258 10.09 10.50 -0.99
C PRO A 258 8.93 10.26 -0.02
N TYR A 259 8.87 9.07 0.60
CA TYR A 259 7.77 8.73 1.50
C TYR A 259 7.65 9.66 2.72
N PRO A 260 8.74 10.05 3.40
CA PRO A 260 8.64 11.03 4.50
C PRO A 260 8.03 12.37 4.06
N ASN A 261 8.38 12.84 2.86
CA ASN A 261 7.80 14.08 2.32
C ASN A 261 6.31 13.92 1.98
N MET A 262 5.91 12.73 1.48
CA MET A 262 4.49 12.42 1.24
C MET A 262 3.69 12.42 2.54
N LEU A 263 4.25 11.88 3.61
CA LEU A 263 3.62 11.90 4.94
C LEU A 263 3.43 13.33 5.47
N GLU A 264 4.38 14.24 5.26
CA GLU A 264 4.23 15.66 5.61
C GLU A 264 3.12 16.35 4.79
N GLU A 265 2.96 15.98 3.51
CA GLU A 265 1.84 16.48 2.70
C GLU A 265 0.50 15.93 3.22
N LEU A 266 0.40 14.63 3.50
CA LEU A 266 -0.80 14.01 4.07
C LEU A 266 -1.17 14.62 5.43
N LYS A 267 -0.20 14.77 6.32
CA LYS A 267 -0.35 15.37 7.65
C LYS A 267 -0.93 16.79 7.59
N SER A 268 -0.52 17.57 6.59
CA SER A 268 -0.93 18.98 6.44
C SER A 268 -2.12 19.17 5.49
N ALA A 269 -2.56 18.15 4.77
CA ALA A 269 -3.66 18.25 3.84
C ALA A 269 -5.01 18.43 4.55
N SER A 270 -5.91 19.18 3.90
CA SER A 270 -7.31 19.30 4.33
C SER A 270 -8.22 18.30 3.62
N LEU A 271 -7.87 17.88 2.41
CA LEU A 271 -8.61 16.92 1.62
C LEU A 271 -7.63 16.13 0.77
N LEU A 272 -7.84 14.82 0.67
CA LEU A 272 -7.16 13.93 -0.27
C LEU A 272 -8.13 13.49 -1.37
N ILE A 273 -7.70 13.57 -2.63
CA ILE A 273 -8.40 12.99 -3.78
C ILE A 273 -7.46 11.95 -4.39
N THR A 274 -7.84 10.67 -4.33
CA THR A 274 -6.94 9.60 -4.73
C THR A 274 -7.67 8.40 -5.31
N ASP A 275 -6.96 7.59 -6.09
CA ASP A 275 -7.37 6.23 -6.46
C ASP A 275 -6.47 5.15 -5.82
N SER A 276 -5.51 5.57 -4.99
CA SER A 276 -4.60 4.66 -4.29
C SER A 276 -5.30 3.86 -3.19
N GLY A 277 -4.96 2.57 -3.07
CA GLY A 277 -5.40 1.73 -1.96
C GLY A 277 -4.67 2.09 -0.65
N GLY A 278 -3.33 2.24 -0.69
CA GLY A 278 -2.52 2.47 0.51
C GLY A 278 -2.89 3.74 1.26
N PHE A 279 -3.07 4.85 0.57
CA PHE A 279 -3.40 6.13 1.21
C PHE A 279 -4.73 6.14 1.98
N GLN A 280 -5.64 5.20 1.74
CA GLN A 280 -6.87 5.08 2.51
C GLN A 280 -6.58 4.71 3.98
N GLU A 281 -5.58 3.86 4.23
CA GLU A 281 -5.17 3.44 5.57
C GLU A 281 -4.51 4.60 6.32
N GLU A 282 -3.57 5.28 5.67
CA GLU A 282 -2.85 6.44 6.22
C GLU A 282 -3.80 7.62 6.48
N ALA A 283 -4.69 7.91 5.54
CA ALA A 283 -5.70 8.97 5.67
C ALA A 283 -6.69 8.68 6.80
N THR A 284 -7.13 7.44 6.96
CA THR A 284 -8.02 7.00 8.04
C THR A 284 -7.36 7.19 9.40
N PHE A 285 -6.11 6.80 9.55
CA PHE A 285 -5.34 7.01 10.78
C PHE A 285 -5.20 8.50 11.13
N LEU A 286 -5.00 9.35 10.13
CA LEU A 286 -4.88 10.79 10.32
C LEU A 286 -6.22 11.52 10.48
N GLY A 287 -7.36 10.90 10.19
CA GLY A 287 -8.65 11.60 10.05
C GLY A 287 -8.62 12.60 8.90
N LEU A 288 -7.95 12.27 7.79
CA LEU A 288 -7.90 13.09 6.60
C LEU A 288 -9.08 12.76 5.68
N PRO A 289 -10.06 13.67 5.51
CA PRO A 289 -11.15 13.46 4.56
C PRO A 289 -10.63 13.06 3.19
N THR A 290 -11.12 11.94 2.66
CA THR A 290 -10.59 11.35 1.43
C THR A 290 -11.68 10.98 0.45
N LEU A 291 -11.55 11.44 -0.80
CA LEU A 291 -12.36 11.01 -1.94
C LEU A 291 -11.58 9.95 -2.73
N VAL A 292 -12.12 8.75 -2.78
CA VAL A 292 -11.51 7.60 -3.45
C VAL A 292 -12.17 7.37 -4.80
N LEU A 293 -11.46 7.69 -5.89
CA LEU A 293 -11.96 7.57 -7.27
C LEU A 293 -11.93 6.10 -7.72
N ARG A 294 -12.85 5.32 -7.16
CA ARG A 294 -12.99 3.89 -7.41
C ARG A 294 -14.45 3.45 -7.31
N ARG A 295 -14.81 2.37 -8.00
CA ARG A 295 -16.14 1.74 -7.88
C ARG A 295 -16.26 0.91 -6.60
N THR A 296 -15.18 0.24 -6.22
CA THR A 296 -15.08 -0.60 -5.03
C THR A 296 -13.74 -0.40 -4.35
N THR A 297 -13.67 -0.72 -3.07
CA THR A 297 -12.40 -0.77 -2.33
C THR A 297 -12.33 -2.05 -1.51
N GLU A 298 -11.15 -2.60 -1.40
CA GLU A 298 -10.83 -3.69 -0.49
C GLU A 298 -10.66 -3.23 0.97
N ARG A 299 -10.66 -1.91 1.21
CA ARG A 299 -10.55 -1.26 2.53
C ARG A 299 -11.89 -0.69 2.95
N ARG A 300 -12.86 -1.59 3.14
CA ARG A 300 -14.24 -1.22 3.50
C ARG A 300 -14.31 -0.49 4.83
N GLU A 301 -13.43 -0.82 5.75
CA GLU A 301 -13.34 -0.21 7.08
C GLU A 301 -13.13 1.31 6.99
N ALA A 302 -12.33 1.81 6.03
CA ALA A 302 -12.15 3.24 5.82
C ALA A 302 -13.45 3.97 5.44
N ILE A 303 -14.36 3.27 4.74
CA ILE A 303 -15.69 3.78 4.38
C ILE A 303 -16.64 3.70 5.57
N GLU A 304 -16.62 2.59 6.31
CA GLU A 304 -17.45 2.36 7.49
C GLU A 304 -17.11 3.36 8.61
N GLU A 305 -15.84 3.66 8.80
CA GLU A 305 -15.33 4.72 9.70
C GLU A 305 -15.62 6.15 9.18
N ARG A 306 -16.20 6.29 8.00
CA ARG A 306 -16.52 7.56 7.35
C ARG A 306 -15.33 8.48 7.07
N CYS A 307 -14.11 7.98 7.10
CA CYS A 307 -12.93 8.75 6.72
C CYS A 307 -12.76 8.88 5.22
N CYS A 308 -13.29 7.91 4.46
CA CYS A 308 -13.23 7.86 2.99
C CYS A 308 -14.63 7.79 2.37
N LEU A 309 -14.81 8.43 1.22
CA LEU A 309 -15.99 8.32 0.36
C LEU A 309 -15.58 7.79 -1.00
N LEU A 310 -16.28 6.77 -1.49
CA LEU A 310 -16.12 6.30 -2.87
C LEU A 310 -16.74 7.29 -3.86
N VAL A 311 -16.04 7.50 -4.98
CA VAL A 311 -16.51 8.27 -6.13
C VAL A 311 -16.53 7.34 -7.36
N PRO A 312 -17.57 6.52 -7.50
CA PRO A 312 -17.64 5.50 -8.54
C PRO A 312 -17.70 6.09 -9.95
N ASN A 313 -18.35 7.23 -10.08
CA ASN A 313 -18.47 7.99 -11.32
C ASN A 313 -17.98 9.44 -11.12
N PRO A 314 -16.70 9.72 -11.34
CA PRO A 314 -16.17 11.08 -11.14
C PRO A 314 -16.89 12.17 -11.96
N GLN A 315 -17.40 11.84 -13.15
CA GLN A 315 -18.10 12.81 -14.01
C GLN A 315 -19.39 13.35 -13.37
N GLU A 316 -20.07 12.52 -12.58
CA GLU A 316 -21.36 12.90 -11.95
C GLU A 316 -21.17 13.42 -10.53
N ASP A 317 -20.21 12.84 -9.78
CA ASP A 317 -20.18 12.97 -8.32
C ASP A 317 -19.04 13.85 -7.80
N LEU A 318 -17.88 13.89 -8.49
CA LEU A 318 -16.64 14.46 -7.94
C LEU A 318 -16.80 15.94 -7.60
N GLU A 319 -17.33 16.73 -8.52
CA GLU A 319 -17.50 18.18 -8.33
C GLU A 319 -18.39 18.48 -7.12
N LYS A 320 -19.55 17.82 -7.04
CA LYS A 320 -20.51 17.98 -5.96
C LYS A 320 -19.91 17.60 -4.61
N LEU A 321 -19.22 16.47 -4.52
CA LEU A 321 -18.60 15.99 -3.28
C LEU A 321 -17.48 16.92 -2.82
N VAL A 322 -16.61 17.37 -3.72
CA VAL A 322 -15.57 18.35 -3.37
C VAL A 322 -16.18 19.62 -2.84
N ILE A 323 -17.19 20.22 -3.53
CA ILE A 323 -17.85 21.45 -3.08
C ILE A 323 -18.50 21.28 -1.71
N ASN A 324 -19.17 20.15 -1.47
CA ASN A 324 -19.80 19.86 -0.17
C ASN A 324 -18.77 19.80 0.95
N LEU A 325 -17.62 19.15 0.71
CA LEU A 325 -16.51 19.09 1.69
C LEU A 325 -15.88 20.48 1.92
N LEU A 326 -15.59 21.24 0.86
CA LEU A 326 -14.98 22.56 1.00
C LEU A 326 -15.88 23.55 1.75
N LYS A 327 -17.20 23.45 1.60
CA LYS A 327 -18.20 24.27 2.29
C LYS A 327 -18.64 23.69 3.62
N ASN A 328 -18.21 22.47 3.96
CA ASN A 328 -18.67 21.70 5.12
C ASN A 328 -20.20 21.62 5.22
N ASN A 329 -20.86 21.41 4.09
CA ASN A 329 -22.32 21.29 4.05
C ASN A 329 -22.75 20.10 4.92
N ASP A 330 -23.76 20.31 5.76
CA ASP A 330 -24.30 19.31 6.71
C ASP A 330 -23.24 18.72 7.67
N GLY A 331 -22.10 19.38 7.87
CA GLY A 331 -21.01 18.94 8.75
C GLY A 331 -20.26 17.71 8.23
N ILE A 332 -20.34 17.40 6.93
CA ILE A 332 -19.71 16.21 6.34
C ILE A 332 -18.19 16.23 6.47
N TYR A 333 -17.55 17.40 6.35
CA TYR A 333 -16.11 17.53 6.52
C TYR A 333 -15.69 17.17 7.94
N ASP A 334 -16.43 17.68 8.93
CA ASP A 334 -16.14 17.39 10.35
C ASP A 334 -16.34 15.91 10.66
N GLN A 335 -17.41 15.30 10.12
CA GLN A 335 -17.66 13.85 10.29
C GLN A 335 -16.52 13.00 9.71
N MET A 336 -15.92 13.42 8.59
CA MET A 336 -14.81 12.71 7.96
C MET A 336 -13.45 13.02 8.60
N SER A 337 -13.37 14.02 9.50
CA SER A 337 -12.11 14.50 10.08
C SER A 337 -11.74 13.81 11.40
N HIS A 338 -12.33 12.67 11.71
CA HIS A 338 -12.03 11.91 12.91
C HIS A 338 -10.99 10.81 12.65
N PRO A 339 -9.81 10.82 13.33
CA PRO A 339 -8.85 9.73 13.25
C PRO A 339 -9.47 8.42 13.71
N SER A 340 -9.13 7.32 13.04
CA SER A 340 -9.53 5.98 13.43
C SER A 340 -8.35 5.02 13.43
N ASN A 341 -8.30 4.14 14.44
CA ASN A 341 -7.27 3.13 14.61
C ASN A 341 -7.69 1.77 14.02
N VAL A 342 -8.70 1.73 13.15
CA VAL A 342 -9.23 0.49 12.59
C VAL A 342 -8.17 -0.33 11.86
N PHE A 343 -7.13 0.32 11.32
CA PHE A 343 -5.98 -0.34 10.68
C PHE A 343 -4.78 -0.53 11.61
N GLY A 344 -4.89 -0.26 12.92
CA GLY A 344 -3.81 -0.45 13.89
C GLY A 344 -3.36 0.84 14.57
N MET A 345 -2.44 0.67 15.53
CA MET A 345 -1.94 1.75 16.38
C MET A 345 -0.41 1.93 16.27
N GLY A 346 0.25 1.30 15.29
CA GLY A 346 1.70 1.38 15.09
C GLY A 346 2.50 0.40 15.95
N ASN A 347 1.91 -0.72 16.31
CA ASN A 347 2.57 -1.84 16.98
C ASN A 347 2.43 -3.15 16.19
N SER A 348 2.00 -3.06 14.93
CA SER A 348 1.74 -4.22 14.09
C SER A 348 3.00 -5.00 13.78
N ALA A 349 4.11 -4.33 13.48
CA ALA A 349 5.39 -4.98 13.23
C ALA A 349 5.92 -5.74 14.46
N ALA A 350 5.76 -5.16 15.66
CA ALA A 350 6.14 -5.84 16.90
C ALA A 350 5.26 -7.08 17.17
N ALA A 351 3.95 -6.98 16.97
CA ALA A 351 3.02 -8.10 17.14
C ALA A 351 3.30 -9.25 16.14
N VAL A 352 3.68 -8.90 14.89
CA VAL A 352 4.13 -9.90 13.91
C VAL A 352 5.39 -10.61 14.41
N LEU A 353 6.41 -9.87 14.82
CA LEU A 353 7.69 -10.45 15.26
C LEU A 353 7.50 -11.32 16.51
N GLU A 354 6.75 -10.85 17.51
CA GLU A 354 6.43 -11.62 18.72
C GLU A 354 5.73 -12.95 18.39
N THR A 355 4.75 -12.90 17.48
CA THR A 355 4.10 -14.13 17.01
C THR A 355 5.10 -15.08 16.37
N LEU A 356 5.98 -14.58 15.50
CA LEU A 356 6.96 -15.41 14.77
C LEU A 356 8.06 -15.96 15.67
N GLU A 357 8.47 -15.25 16.71
CA GLU A 357 9.48 -15.73 17.68
C GLU A 357 9.02 -16.96 18.48
N GLY A 358 7.72 -17.09 18.70
CA GLY A 358 7.11 -18.26 19.36
C GLY A 358 7.15 -19.54 18.53
N PHE A 359 7.51 -19.49 17.24
CA PHE A 359 7.50 -20.64 16.33
C PHE A 359 8.91 -21.09 15.94
N GLU A 360 9.06 -22.40 15.73
CA GLU A 360 10.27 -22.95 15.14
C GLU A 360 10.29 -22.70 13.62
N PHE A 361 11.39 -22.12 13.13
CA PHE A 361 11.67 -22.08 11.70
C PHE A 361 12.21 -23.46 11.31
N GLY A 362 11.40 -24.29 10.77
CA GLY A 362 11.76 -25.64 10.32
C GLY A 362 10.84 -26.07 9.21
N SER A 363 11.13 -27.22 8.59
CA SER A 363 10.35 -27.71 7.45
C SER A 363 8.85 -27.61 7.72
N ALA A 364 8.15 -27.00 6.80
CA ALA A 364 6.70 -27.02 6.80
C ALA A 364 6.30 -28.48 6.50
N LYS A 365 6.00 -29.27 7.53
CA LYS A 365 5.26 -30.51 7.31
C LYS A 365 3.83 -30.11 7.00
N TRP A 366 3.49 -30.18 5.74
CA TRP A 366 2.14 -29.95 5.21
C TRP A 366 1.22 -31.09 5.60
#